data_86bc97113f4d95208d62c29699b46592
#
_entry.id   86bc97113f4d95208d62c29699b46592
#
_cell.length_a   1.000
_cell.length_b   1.000
_cell.length_c   1.000
_cell.angle_alpha   90.00
_cell.angle_beta   90.00
_cell.angle_gamma   90.00
#
_symmetry.space_group_name_H-M   'P 1'
#
loop_
_entity.id
_entity.type
_entity.pdbx_description
1 polymer ?
#
loop_
_entity_poly.entity_id
_entity_poly.type
_entity_poly.pdbx_seq_one_letter_code
_entity_poly.pdbx_strand_id
1 'polypeptide(L)'
;CVVVFTGLERRYLALCFPGENNYTRLYAFTDSAGQALLYRNRNRSAPFLLEVDRDLSGRGIRCFATARRCAEVPLCQHLIGYLDAEGRGTAGLEKALDSQLAGTKEHDTLVCAVTAQGRLRAGETPQLTRQDSSAVGVQLTISRPVQRAAEAVAADTMTSGCILVLDTATAAVRASVSVPGYDPDDLAASLDAPDSPFLNRALESYAVGSVFKPVL
;
A
#
# COMPACT_ATOMS: atom_id res chain seq x y z
N CYS A 1 18.36 3.22 -10.18
CA CYS A 1 17.95 3.21 -8.75
C CYS A 1 17.32 1.86 -8.44
N VAL A 2 17.79 1.22 -7.39
CA VAL A 2 17.22 -0.02 -6.88
C VAL A 2 15.88 0.25 -6.22
N VAL A 3 14.89 -0.61 -6.41
CA VAL A 3 13.64 -0.53 -5.68
C VAL A 3 13.86 -1.10 -4.28
N VAL A 4 13.62 -0.28 -3.28
CA VAL A 4 13.53 -0.74 -1.89
C VAL A 4 12.06 -1.00 -1.61
N PHE A 5 11.72 -2.27 -1.43
CA PHE A 5 10.40 -2.71 -1.02
C PHE A 5 10.37 -2.77 0.50
N THR A 6 9.67 -1.87 1.13
CA THR A 6 9.55 -1.83 2.59
C THR A 6 8.24 -2.47 3.06
N GLY A 7 7.29 -2.67 2.16
CA GLY A 7 5.93 -3.04 2.50
C GLY A 7 5.17 -1.98 3.29
N LEU A 8 5.80 -0.83 3.56
CA LEU A 8 5.24 0.22 4.41
C LEU A 8 5.25 1.56 3.66
N GLU A 9 4.10 2.20 3.58
CA GLU A 9 3.93 3.56 3.14
C GLU A 9 3.66 4.47 4.34
N ARG A 10 4.33 5.63 4.36
CA ARG A 10 4.13 6.59 5.45
C ARG A 10 2.78 7.27 5.30
N ARG A 11 1.93 7.08 6.28
CA ARG A 11 0.62 7.72 6.42
C ARG A 11 0.53 8.47 7.73
N TYR A 12 -0.55 9.18 7.93
CA TYR A 12 -0.80 9.93 9.16
C TYR A 12 -2.21 9.65 9.65
N LEU A 13 -2.35 9.48 10.96
CA LEU A 13 -3.64 9.42 11.63
C LEU A 13 -3.95 10.80 12.20
N ALA A 14 -4.94 11.46 11.66
CA ALA A 14 -5.47 12.72 12.17
C ALA A 14 -6.50 12.44 13.26
N LEU A 15 -6.29 13.00 14.44
CA LEU A 15 -7.25 12.96 15.53
C LEU A 15 -8.33 14.02 15.28
N CYS A 16 -9.54 13.56 15.00
CA CYS A 16 -10.70 14.39 14.68
C CYS A 16 -11.58 14.58 15.90
N PHE A 17 -11.88 15.83 16.23
CA PHE A 17 -12.84 16.20 17.24
C PHE A 17 -14.11 16.75 16.59
N PRO A 18 -15.29 16.18 16.88
CA PRO A 18 -16.56 16.69 16.40
C PRO A 18 -16.78 18.14 16.84
N GLY A 19 -17.32 18.95 15.94
CA GLY A 19 -17.60 20.37 16.20
C GLY A 19 -16.44 21.32 15.97
N GLU A 20 -15.26 20.86 15.58
CA GLU A 20 -14.18 21.71 15.09
C GLU A 20 -14.27 21.84 13.55
N ASN A 21 -14.10 23.09 13.03
CA ASN A 21 -14.27 23.41 11.60
C ASN A 21 -13.10 22.95 10.71
N ASN A 22 -12.62 21.73 10.91
CA ASN A 22 -11.49 21.16 10.16
C ASN A 22 -11.91 20.15 9.08
N TYR A 23 -13.22 19.91 8.90
CA TYR A 23 -13.72 18.90 7.98
C TYR A 23 -13.26 19.09 6.53
N THR A 24 -13.34 20.32 6.02
CA THR A 24 -12.94 20.63 4.63
C THR A 24 -11.47 20.28 4.38
N ARG A 25 -10.62 20.57 5.37
CA ARG A 25 -9.18 20.28 5.27
C ARG A 25 -8.90 18.79 5.36
N LEU A 26 -9.57 18.08 6.27
CA LEU A 26 -9.45 16.63 6.41
C LEU A 26 -9.99 15.90 5.17
N TYR A 27 -11.12 16.37 4.64
CA TYR A 27 -11.77 15.80 3.45
C TYR A 27 -10.88 15.85 2.20
N ALA A 28 -10.08 16.92 2.06
CA ALA A 28 -9.20 17.12 0.90
C ALA A 28 -7.97 16.20 0.90
N PHE A 29 -7.61 15.60 2.03
CA PHE A 29 -6.39 14.82 2.21
C PHE A 29 -6.63 13.39 2.73
N THR A 30 -7.82 12.88 2.52
CA THR A 30 -8.20 11.50 2.83
C THR A 30 -8.82 10.83 1.60
N ASP A 31 -8.79 9.52 1.55
CA ASP A 31 -9.41 8.73 0.48
C ASP A 31 -10.94 8.68 0.59
N SER A 32 -11.59 7.96 -0.32
CA SER A 32 -13.05 7.83 -0.35
C SER A 32 -13.61 7.15 0.91
N ALA A 33 -12.88 6.21 1.49
CA ALA A 33 -13.27 5.54 2.74
C ALA A 33 -13.22 6.51 3.92
N GLY A 34 -12.16 7.33 4.00
CA GLY A 34 -12.03 8.38 5.00
C GLY A 34 -13.08 9.48 4.84
N GLN A 35 -13.42 9.87 3.61
CA GLN A 35 -14.52 10.82 3.33
C GLN A 35 -15.86 10.28 3.84
N ALA A 36 -16.14 9.00 3.59
CA ALA A 36 -17.34 8.34 4.11
C ALA A 36 -17.33 8.26 5.64
N LEU A 37 -16.15 8.03 6.25
CA LEU A 37 -15.97 8.01 7.70
C LEU A 37 -16.25 9.39 8.30
N LEU A 38 -15.72 10.47 7.70
CA LEU A 38 -16.01 11.85 8.09
C LEU A 38 -17.51 12.15 8.06
N TYR A 39 -18.18 11.79 6.97
CA TYR A 39 -19.60 11.99 6.81
C TYR A 39 -20.43 11.25 7.87
N ARG A 40 -20.13 9.98 8.10
CA ARG A 40 -20.82 9.15 9.12
C ARG A 40 -20.64 9.71 10.53
N ASN A 41 -19.46 10.27 10.84
CA ASN A 41 -19.13 10.75 12.17
C ASN A 41 -19.41 12.25 12.39
N ARG A 42 -20.02 12.96 11.42
CA ARG A 42 -20.27 14.41 11.51
C ARG A 42 -21.08 14.86 12.73
N ASN A 43 -21.94 13.98 13.26
CA ASN A 43 -22.78 14.22 14.43
C ASN A 43 -22.33 13.45 15.68
N ARG A 44 -21.16 12.81 15.63
CA ARG A 44 -20.63 12.03 16.76
C ARG A 44 -20.09 12.99 17.83
N SER A 45 -20.28 12.65 19.10
CA SER A 45 -19.73 13.43 20.23
C SER A 45 -18.29 12.99 20.61
N ALA A 46 -17.92 11.73 20.38
CA ALA A 46 -16.61 11.20 20.71
C ALA A 46 -15.59 11.46 19.59
N PRO A 47 -14.30 11.68 19.92
CA PRO A 47 -13.23 11.79 18.94
C PRO A 47 -13.05 10.49 18.17
N PHE A 48 -12.49 10.57 16.97
CA PHE A 48 -12.13 9.42 16.13
C PHE A 48 -10.86 9.72 15.35
N LEU A 49 -10.23 8.67 14.85
CA LEU A 49 -9.03 8.76 14.01
C LEU A 49 -9.43 8.67 12.54
N LEU A 50 -8.76 9.48 11.72
CA LEU A 50 -8.89 9.50 10.27
C LEU A 50 -7.51 9.36 9.64
N GLU A 51 -7.36 8.43 8.70
CA GLU A 51 -6.14 8.33 7.91
C GLU A 51 -6.07 9.46 6.88
N VAL A 52 -4.91 10.10 6.78
CA VAL A 52 -4.63 11.19 5.83
C VAL A 52 -3.27 10.98 5.18
N ASP A 53 -3.11 11.51 3.95
CA ASP A 53 -1.92 11.29 3.12
C ASP A 53 -0.69 12.09 3.58
N ARG A 54 -0.88 13.12 4.40
CA ARG A 54 0.18 14.02 4.87
C ARG A 54 -0.05 14.52 6.28
N ASP A 55 1.00 15.07 6.88
CA ASP A 55 0.89 15.72 8.18
C ASP A 55 0.08 17.02 8.07
N LEU A 56 -1.09 17.02 8.67
CA LEU A 56 -1.99 18.16 8.78
C LEU A 56 -1.93 18.84 10.15
N SER A 57 -0.93 18.53 10.98
CA SER A 57 -0.80 19.09 12.33
C SER A 57 -0.89 20.63 12.32
N GLY A 58 -1.51 21.18 13.34
CA GLY A 58 -1.78 22.59 13.49
C GLY A 58 -3.24 22.95 13.22
N ARG A 59 -3.63 24.18 13.60
CA ARG A 59 -4.99 24.70 13.48
C ARG A 59 -6.06 23.78 14.08
N GLY A 60 -5.77 23.19 15.26
CA GLY A 60 -6.69 22.28 15.95
C GLY A 60 -6.64 20.82 15.50
N ILE A 61 -5.86 20.47 14.46
CA ILE A 61 -5.63 19.07 14.05
C ILE A 61 -4.35 18.58 14.70
N ARG A 62 -4.38 17.33 15.21
CA ARG A 62 -3.21 16.59 15.66
C ARG A 62 -3.06 15.35 14.80
N CYS A 63 -1.88 15.18 14.20
CA CYS A 63 -1.55 14.00 13.40
C CYS A 63 -0.47 13.18 14.06
N PHE A 64 -0.58 11.88 13.90
CA PHE A 64 0.39 10.89 14.34
C PHE A 64 0.84 10.12 13.10
N ALA A 65 2.15 10.09 12.86
CA ALA A 65 2.67 9.31 11.75
C ALA A 65 2.38 7.83 12.00
N THR A 66 1.93 7.13 10.99
CA THR A 66 1.69 5.69 10.99
C THR A 66 2.29 5.07 9.74
N ALA A 67 2.23 3.77 9.61
CA ALA A 67 2.66 3.07 8.42
C ALA A 67 1.50 2.21 7.89
N ARG A 68 1.21 2.35 6.60
CA ARG A 68 0.30 1.46 5.88
C ARG A 68 1.13 0.49 5.07
N ARG A 69 0.82 -0.78 5.14
CA ARG A 69 1.41 -1.80 4.28
C ARG A 69 0.70 -1.75 2.92
N CYS A 70 1.47 -1.82 1.85
CA CYS A 70 1.11 -1.62 0.45
C CYS A 70 0.99 -0.15 0.01
N ALA A 71 1.59 0.13 -1.15
CA ALA A 71 1.52 1.42 -1.82
C ALA A 71 0.29 1.52 -2.74
N GLU A 72 -0.21 2.74 -2.97
CA GLU A 72 -1.37 2.99 -3.85
C GLU A 72 -1.17 2.56 -5.30
N VAL A 73 0.06 2.64 -5.80
CA VAL A 73 0.40 2.21 -7.17
C VAL A 73 1.68 1.40 -7.11
N PRO A 74 1.60 0.09 -6.90
CA PRO A 74 2.78 -0.75 -6.81
C PRO A 74 3.43 -0.92 -8.18
N LEU A 75 4.74 -0.63 -8.25
CA LEU A 75 5.56 -1.15 -9.32
C LEU A 75 5.70 -2.66 -9.14
N CYS A 76 5.84 -3.41 -10.23
CA CYS A 76 6.01 -4.87 -10.19
C CYS A 76 4.85 -5.59 -9.49
N GLN A 77 3.63 -5.18 -9.73
CA GLN A 77 2.43 -5.61 -9.01
C GLN A 77 2.36 -7.11 -8.75
N HIS A 78 2.56 -7.94 -9.78
CA HIS A 78 2.50 -9.41 -9.64
C HIS A 78 3.68 -10.00 -8.88
N LEU A 79 4.85 -9.32 -8.90
CA LEU A 79 6.00 -9.74 -8.11
C LEU A 79 5.81 -9.40 -6.63
N ILE A 80 5.35 -8.19 -6.34
CA ILE A 80 5.09 -7.74 -4.97
C ILE A 80 3.89 -8.49 -4.39
N GLY A 81 2.80 -8.59 -5.13
CA GLY A 81 1.59 -9.24 -4.68
C GLY A 81 0.65 -8.32 -3.91
N TYR A 82 -0.24 -8.90 -3.13
CA TYR A 82 -1.31 -8.19 -2.40
C TYR A 82 -1.59 -8.83 -1.04
N LEU A 83 -2.35 -8.10 -0.23
CA LEU A 83 -2.79 -8.50 1.10
C LEU A 83 -4.29 -8.87 1.08
N ASP A 84 -4.71 -9.69 2.05
CA ASP A 84 -6.12 -9.88 2.36
C ASP A 84 -6.68 -8.72 3.21
N ALA A 85 -7.98 -8.79 3.50
CA ALA A 85 -8.67 -7.79 4.32
C ALA A 85 -8.11 -7.68 5.76
N GLU A 86 -7.45 -8.73 6.24
CA GLU A 86 -6.79 -8.79 7.55
C GLU A 86 -5.34 -8.33 7.52
N GLY A 87 -4.84 -7.87 6.35
CA GLY A 87 -3.49 -7.38 6.16
C GLY A 87 -2.41 -8.46 6.10
N ARG A 88 -2.77 -9.71 5.73
CA ARG A 88 -1.84 -10.83 5.55
C ARG A 88 -1.45 -10.96 4.08
N GLY A 89 -0.20 -11.26 3.82
CA GLY A 89 0.30 -11.48 2.46
C GLY A 89 -0.33 -12.71 1.81
N THR A 90 -1.00 -12.51 0.66
CA THR A 90 -1.73 -13.56 -0.05
C THR A 90 -1.01 -14.02 -1.32
N ALA A 91 -0.26 -13.13 -1.95
CA ALA A 91 0.49 -13.40 -3.18
C ALA A 91 1.87 -12.74 -3.17
N GLY A 92 2.74 -13.17 -4.08
CA GLY A 92 4.04 -12.56 -4.36
C GLY A 92 4.97 -12.48 -3.15
N LEU A 93 5.76 -11.43 -3.10
CA LEU A 93 6.69 -11.13 -2.00
C LEU A 93 5.96 -10.81 -0.69
N GLU A 94 4.77 -10.22 -0.77
CA GLU A 94 3.93 -9.98 0.40
C GLU A 94 3.60 -11.28 1.14
N LYS A 95 3.29 -12.36 0.40
CA LYS A 95 3.07 -13.69 0.96
C LYS A 95 4.36 -14.34 1.43
N ALA A 96 5.39 -14.32 0.58
CA ALA A 96 6.64 -15.03 0.85
C ALA A 96 7.38 -14.47 2.08
N LEU A 97 7.23 -13.17 2.34
CA LEU A 97 7.92 -12.44 3.40
C LEU A 97 6.95 -11.87 4.45
N ASP A 98 5.72 -12.40 4.52
CA ASP A 98 4.67 -11.88 5.38
C ASP A 98 5.12 -11.74 6.85
N SER A 99 5.78 -12.75 7.38
CA SER A 99 6.29 -12.74 8.77
C SER A 99 7.34 -11.65 9.04
N GLN A 100 8.09 -11.25 8.01
CA GLN A 100 9.12 -10.21 8.11
C GLN A 100 8.54 -8.81 7.90
N LEU A 101 7.62 -8.69 6.93
CA LEU A 101 7.01 -7.43 6.54
C LEU A 101 5.88 -6.99 7.46
N ALA A 102 5.18 -7.93 8.08
CA ALA A 102 4.09 -7.63 9.03
C ALA A 102 4.61 -7.00 10.34
N GLY A 103 5.87 -7.27 10.69
CA GLY A 103 6.39 -6.92 12.00
C GLY A 103 5.61 -7.59 13.14
N THR A 104 5.74 -7.08 14.34
CA THR A 104 4.87 -7.47 15.46
C THR A 104 3.50 -6.84 15.25
N LYS A 105 2.42 -7.64 15.36
CA LYS A 105 1.02 -7.17 15.25
C LYS A 105 0.58 -6.37 16.48
N GLU A 106 1.42 -5.50 16.96
CA GLU A 106 1.14 -4.69 18.13
C GLU A 106 0.55 -3.36 17.68
N HIS A 107 -0.59 -3.00 18.24
CA HIS A 107 -1.33 -1.82 17.84
C HIS A 107 -0.78 -0.57 18.54
N ASP A 108 -0.57 0.50 17.80
CA ASP A 108 -0.38 1.82 18.39
C ASP A 108 -1.60 2.19 19.25
N THR A 109 -1.37 2.56 20.49
CA THR A 109 -2.45 2.95 21.40
C THR A 109 -2.41 4.46 21.63
N LEU A 110 -3.50 5.14 21.25
CA LEU A 110 -3.68 6.56 21.50
C LEU A 110 -4.59 6.76 22.70
N VAL A 111 -4.07 7.37 23.75
CA VAL A 111 -4.82 7.75 24.95
C VAL A 111 -5.01 9.27 24.96
N CYS A 112 -6.24 9.73 25.05
CA CYS A 112 -6.54 11.14 25.21
C CYS A 112 -7.63 11.36 26.26
N ALA A 113 -7.45 12.39 27.11
CA ALA A 113 -8.46 12.82 28.06
C ALA A 113 -9.46 13.74 27.37
N VAL A 114 -10.75 13.41 27.49
CA VAL A 114 -11.85 14.20 26.93
C VAL A 114 -12.81 14.67 28.01
N THR A 115 -13.49 15.78 27.75
CA THR A 115 -14.61 16.25 28.55
C THR A 115 -15.84 15.38 28.34
N ALA A 116 -16.86 15.53 29.17
CA ALA A 116 -18.15 14.85 29.00
C ALA A 116 -18.80 15.15 27.63
N GLN A 117 -18.45 16.28 26.99
CA GLN A 117 -18.91 16.67 25.65
C GLN A 117 -18.04 16.13 24.52
N GLY A 118 -17.04 15.27 24.82
CA GLY A 118 -16.16 14.66 23.83
C GLY A 118 -15.04 15.57 23.31
N ARG A 119 -14.82 16.75 23.93
CA ARG A 119 -13.72 17.65 23.53
C ARG A 119 -12.42 17.28 24.26
N LEU A 120 -11.29 17.52 23.60
CA LEU A 120 -10.00 17.35 24.24
C LEU A 120 -9.93 18.27 25.47
N ARG A 121 -9.50 17.70 26.60
CA ARG A 121 -9.35 18.46 27.84
C ARG A 121 -8.20 19.46 27.69
N ALA A 122 -8.45 20.71 28.05
CA ALA A 122 -7.46 21.77 27.97
C ALA A 122 -6.25 21.45 28.86
N GLY A 123 -5.05 21.65 28.34
CA GLY A 123 -3.78 21.34 29.03
C GLY A 123 -3.35 19.87 28.95
N GLU A 124 -4.17 18.97 28.47
CA GLU A 124 -3.82 17.55 28.28
C GLU A 124 -3.23 17.33 26.88
N THR A 125 -2.19 16.51 26.82
CA THR A 125 -1.57 16.11 25.54
C THR A 125 -1.93 14.66 25.29
N PRO A 126 -2.51 14.32 24.11
CA PRO A 126 -2.72 12.94 23.72
C PRO A 126 -1.39 12.17 23.73
N GLN A 127 -1.40 11.01 24.36
CA GLN A 127 -0.23 10.13 24.46
C GLN A 127 -0.38 9.01 23.45
N LEU A 128 0.55 8.92 22.50
CA LEU A 128 0.69 7.80 21.58
C LEU A 128 1.75 6.85 22.14
N THR A 129 1.33 5.67 22.54
CA THR A 129 2.22 4.57 22.87
C THR A 129 2.41 3.75 21.61
N ARG A 130 3.63 3.76 21.09
CA ARG A 130 4.03 2.91 19.98
C ARG A 130 4.72 1.69 20.52
N GLN A 131 4.38 0.56 19.96
CA GLN A 131 5.21 -0.60 20.08
C GLN A 131 6.12 -0.65 18.83
N ASP A 132 7.42 -0.83 19.04
CA ASP A 132 8.39 -0.89 17.94
C ASP A 132 8.00 -2.01 16.97
N SER A 133 7.56 -1.63 15.78
CA SER A 133 7.36 -2.61 14.72
C SER A 133 8.74 -3.04 14.22
N SER A 134 9.08 -4.31 14.38
CA SER A 134 10.28 -4.92 13.81
C SER A 134 10.16 -5.16 12.29
N ALA A 135 9.29 -4.44 11.61
CA ALA A 135 9.09 -4.57 10.17
C ALA A 135 10.38 -4.25 9.42
N VAL A 136 10.83 -5.18 8.62
CA VAL A 136 12.09 -5.11 7.86
C VAL A 136 11.75 -4.90 6.39
N GLY A 137 12.40 -3.92 5.76
CA GLY A 137 12.29 -3.72 4.32
C GLY A 137 13.16 -4.71 3.53
N VAL A 138 12.78 -4.98 2.30
CA VAL A 138 13.52 -5.84 1.37
C VAL A 138 14.01 -5.02 0.19
N GLN A 139 15.30 -5.13 -0.10
CA GLN A 139 15.90 -4.49 -1.26
C GLN A 139 15.83 -5.43 -2.46
N LEU A 140 15.15 -5.00 -3.52
CA LEU A 140 15.02 -5.75 -4.76
C LEU A 140 16.12 -5.39 -5.76
N THR A 141 16.40 -6.29 -6.69
CA THR A 141 17.29 -6.05 -7.84
C THR A 141 16.60 -5.24 -8.94
N ILE A 142 15.30 -5.02 -8.84
CA ILE A 142 14.48 -4.26 -9.79
C ILE A 142 15.01 -2.84 -9.94
N SER A 143 15.19 -2.42 -11.18
CA SER A 143 15.55 -1.05 -11.53
C SER A 143 14.30 -0.22 -11.79
N ARG A 144 14.01 0.76 -10.95
CA ARG A 144 12.80 1.58 -11.08
C ARG A 144 12.60 2.19 -12.48
N PRO A 145 13.62 2.81 -13.12
CA PRO A 145 13.44 3.35 -14.46
C PRO A 145 13.16 2.25 -15.50
N VAL A 146 13.84 1.09 -15.41
CA VAL A 146 13.63 -0.03 -16.35
C VAL A 146 12.23 -0.63 -16.16
N GLN A 147 11.80 -0.81 -14.91
CA GLN A 147 10.46 -1.32 -14.60
C GLN A 147 9.36 -0.41 -15.15
N ARG A 148 9.45 0.90 -14.89
CA ARG A 148 8.47 1.87 -15.42
C ARG A 148 8.43 1.89 -16.94
N ALA A 149 9.57 1.82 -17.61
CA ALA A 149 9.62 1.74 -19.06
C ALA A 149 8.96 0.45 -19.57
N ALA A 150 9.25 -0.68 -18.93
CA ALA A 150 8.65 -1.98 -19.30
C ALA A 150 7.14 -1.99 -19.05
N GLU A 151 6.65 -1.44 -17.95
CA GLU A 151 5.21 -1.31 -17.66
C GLU A 151 4.51 -0.42 -18.69
N ALA A 152 5.12 0.71 -19.07
CA ALA A 152 4.58 1.61 -20.08
C ALA A 152 4.48 0.92 -21.45
N VAL A 153 5.52 0.20 -21.86
CA VAL A 153 5.52 -0.58 -23.13
C VAL A 153 4.46 -1.68 -23.05
N ALA A 154 4.36 -2.41 -21.96
CA ALA A 154 3.37 -3.47 -21.81
C ALA A 154 1.94 -2.93 -21.91
N ALA A 155 1.66 -1.80 -21.27
CA ALA A 155 0.35 -1.16 -21.29
C ALA A 155 -0.05 -0.68 -22.72
N ASP A 156 0.93 -0.25 -23.52
CA ASP A 156 0.68 0.24 -24.88
C ASP A 156 0.58 -0.88 -25.93
N THR A 157 1.30 -1.98 -25.73
CA THR A 157 1.51 -2.97 -26.80
C THR A 157 0.94 -4.35 -26.53
N MET A 158 0.55 -4.67 -25.28
CA MET A 158 0.19 -6.02 -24.88
C MET A 158 -1.18 -6.07 -24.22
N THR A 159 -2.03 -6.98 -24.65
CA THR A 159 -3.27 -7.33 -23.94
C THR A 159 -3.05 -8.43 -22.91
N SER A 160 -2.14 -9.37 -23.16
CA SER A 160 -1.79 -10.45 -22.26
C SER A 160 -0.35 -10.90 -22.52
N GLY A 161 0.43 -11.12 -21.47
CA GLY A 161 1.80 -11.59 -21.56
C GLY A 161 2.69 -11.08 -20.44
N CYS A 162 4.00 -11.17 -20.63
CA CYS A 162 4.97 -10.67 -19.64
C CYS A 162 6.20 -10.06 -20.32
N ILE A 163 6.86 -9.14 -19.63
CA ILE A 163 8.18 -8.62 -19.96
C ILE A 163 9.10 -8.89 -18.80
N LEU A 164 10.21 -9.62 -19.07
CA LEU A 164 11.24 -9.87 -18.08
C LEU A 164 12.56 -9.29 -18.61
N VAL A 165 13.21 -8.46 -17.82
CA VAL A 165 14.52 -7.87 -18.13
C VAL A 165 15.54 -8.37 -17.12
N LEU A 166 16.59 -9.02 -17.62
CA LEU A 166 17.67 -9.55 -16.81
C LEU A 166 19.00 -8.86 -17.16
N ASP A 167 19.82 -8.70 -16.16
CA ASP A 167 21.21 -8.30 -16.31
C ASP A 167 22.03 -9.52 -16.75
N THR A 168 22.70 -9.42 -17.89
CA THR A 168 23.41 -10.57 -18.50
C THR A 168 24.64 -11.01 -17.72
N ALA A 169 25.25 -10.11 -16.93
CA ALA A 169 26.43 -10.42 -16.15
C ALA A 169 26.11 -11.07 -14.81
N THR A 170 25.00 -10.68 -14.19
CA THR A 170 24.65 -11.06 -12.82
C THR A 170 23.40 -11.94 -12.74
N ALA A 171 22.66 -12.10 -13.84
CA ALA A 171 21.34 -12.70 -13.91
C ALA A 171 20.28 -12.00 -13.00
N ALA A 172 20.59 -10.80 -12.52
CA ALA A 172 19.67 -10.05 -11.68
C ALA A 172 18.46 -9.60 -12.49
N VAL A 173 17.26 -9.80 -11.95
CA VAL A 173 16.01 -9.31 -12.56
C VAL A 173 15.94 -7.80 -12.37
N ARG A 174 15.91 -7.05 -13.48
CA ARG A 174 15.86 -5.59 -13.52
C ARG A 174 14.44 -5.06 -13.75
N ALA A 175 13.60 -5.84 -14.42
CA ALA A 175 12.18 -5.58 -14.53
C ALA A 175 11.40 -6.89 -14.63
N SER A 176 10.17 -6.90 -14.10
CA SER A 176 9.22 -8.00 -14.20
C SER A 176 7.82 -7.42 -14.31
N VAL A 177 7.21 -7.59 -15.47
CA VAL A 177 5.86 -7.10 -15.79
C VAL A 177 5.01 -8.28 -16.20
N SER A 178 3.77 -8.32 -15.74
CA SER A 178 2.74 -9.25 -16.19
C SER A 178 1.47 -8.46 -16.52
N VAL A 179 0.84 -8.76 -17.64
CA VAL A 179 -0.43 -8.14 -18.06
C VAL A 179 -1.45 -9.21 -18.40
N PRO A 180 -2.75 -8.95 -18.14
CA PRO A 180 -3.31 -7.78 -17.49
C PRO A 180 -2.95 -7.71 -16.01
N GLY A 181 -3.03 -6.50 -15.46
CA GLY A 181 -2.93 -6.25 -14.03
C GLY A 181 -4.28 -6.35 -13.32
N TYR A 182 -4.27 -6.16 -12.02
CA TYR A 182 -5.45 -6.11 -11.15
C TYR A 182 -5.43 -4.83 -10.30
N ASP A 183 -6.56 -4.43 -9.77
CA ASP A 183 -6.61 -3.34 -8.80
C ASP A 183 -6.34 -3.90 -7.39
N PRO A 184 -5.25 -3.51 -6.71
CA PRO A 184 -4.95 -4.01 -5.38
C PRO A 184 -5.94 -3.51 -4.31
N ASP A 185 -6.64 -2.40 -4.57
CA ASP A 185 -7.64 -1.83 -3.67
C ASP A 185 -9.05 -2.42 -3.92
N ASP A 186 -9.28 -3.05 -5.09
CA ASP A 186 -10.52 -3.76 -5.41
C ASP A 186 -10.23 -5.12 -6.08
N LEU A 187 -9.71 -6.04 -5.28
CA LEU A 187 -9.42 -7.40 -5.76
C LEU A 187 -10.68 -8.13 -6.21
N ALA A 188 -11.84 -7.81 -5.61
CA ALA A 188 -13.10 -8.46 -5.93
C ALA A 188 -13.53 -8.21 -7.37
N ALA A 189 -13.33 -7.00 -7.90
CA ALA A 189 -13.63 -6.68 -9.29
C ALA A 189 -12.80 -7.49 -10.29
N SER A 190 -11.64 -8.00 -9.89
CA SER A 190 -10.74 -8.77 -10.75
C SER A 190 -10.89 -10.28 -10.61
N LEU A 191 -11.67 -10.78 -9.62
CA LEU A 191 -11.79 -12.23 -9.36
C LEU A 191 -12.43 -13.00 -10.52
N ASP A 192 -13.46 -12.46 -11.13
CA ASP A 192 -14.21 -13.08 -12.23
C ASP A 192 -13.75 -12.61 -13.63
N ALA A 193 -12.66 -11.84 -13.71
CA ALA A 193 -12.15 -11.34 -14.97
C ALA A 193 -11.60 -12.49 -15.84
N PRO A 194 -12.00 -12.57 -17.15
CA PRO A 194 -11.72 -13.72 -18.00
C PRO A 194 -10.22 -13.92 -18.27
N ASP A 195 -9.42 -12.87 -18.18
CA ASP A 195 -8.00 -12.88 -18.56
C ASP A 195 -7.05 -13.21 -17.41
N SER A 196 -7.56 -13.75 -16.30
CA SER A 196 -6.76 -14.15 -15.12
C SER A 196 -5.75 -13.08 -14.69
N PRO A 197 -6.21 -11.91 -14.24
CA PRO A 197 -5.34 -10.77 -13.93
C PRO A 197 -4.40 -11.00 -12.75
N PHE A 198 -4.68 -12.01 -11.88
CA PHE A 198 -3.81 -12.37 -10.77
C PHE A 198 -2.63 -13.27 -11.16
N LEU A 199 -2.63 -13.80 -12.39
CA LEU A 199 -1.60 -14.72 -12.84
C LEU A 199 -0.29 -13.97 -13.12
N ASN A 200 0.78 -14.34 -12.44
CA ASN A 200 2.11 -13.86 -12.76
C ASN A 200 2.67 -14.62 -13.96
N ARG A 201 2.42 -14.12 -15.16
CA ARG A 201 2.81 -14.74 -16.42
C ARG A 201 4.33 -14.87 -16.61
N ALA A 202 5.13 -14.12 -15.87
CA ALA A 202 6.58 -14.27 -15.89
C ALA A 202 7.07 -15.56 -15.21
N LEU A 203 6.21 -16.21 -14.41
CA LEU A 203 6.52 -17.45 -13.69
C LEU A 203 5.82 -18.68 -14.30
N GLU A 204 5.09 -18.50 -15.40
CA GLU A 204 4.37 -19.58 -16.06
C GLU A 204 5.21 -20.27 -17.15
N SER A 205 4.86 -21.51 -17.43
CA SER A 205 5.50 -22.30 -18.49
C SER A 205 4.77 -22.13 -19.82
N TYR A 206 5.51 -21.85 -20.89
CA TYR A 206 4.98 -21.65 -22.22
C TYR A 206 5.63 -22.59 -23.23
N ALA A 207 4.88 -22.97 -24.26
CA ALA A 207 5.38 -23.70 -25.44
C ALA A 207 6.08 -22.71 -26.39
N VAL A 208 7.34 -22.44 -26.15
CA VAL A 208 8.09 -21.36 -26.84
C VAL A 208 8.51 -21.68 -28.28
N GLY A 209 8.46 -22.95 -28.68
CA GLY A 209 8.79 -23.36 -30.05
C GLY A 209 10.17 -22.91 -30.51
N SER A 210 10.25 -22.39 -31.74
CA SER A 210 11.51 -21.95 -32.38
C SER A 210 12.20 -20.77 -31.70
N VAL A 211 11.53 -20.03 -30.84
CA VAL A 211 12.13 -18.92 -30.07
C VAL A 211 13.17 -19.43 -29.06
N PHE A 212 13.17 -20.73 -28.75
CA PHE A 212 14.15 -21.35 -27.85
C PHE A 212 15.50 -21.62 -28.51
N LYS A 213 15.59 -21.55 -29.87
CA LYS A 213 16.83 -21.86 -30.61
C LYS A 213 18.08 -21.07 -30.19
N PRO A 214 18.00 -19.80 -29.74
CA PRO A 214 19.18 -19.08 -29.26
C PRO A 214 19.79 -19.67 -27.96
N VAL A 215 19.06 -20.56 -27.28
CA VAL A 215 19.49 -21.22 -26.01
C VAL A 215 20.11 -22.59 -26.29
N LEU A 216 19.93 -23.15 -27.48
CA LEU A 216 20.46 -24.43 -27.94
C LEU A 216 21.79 -24.23 -28.68
#